data_6dc4a0c7676f3e81769f86a57249da40
#
_entry.id   6dc4a0c7676f3e81769f86a57249da40
#
_cell.length_a   1.000
_cell.length_b   1.000
_cell.length_c   1.000
_cell.angle_alpha   90.00
_cell.angle_beta   90.00
_cell.angle_gamma   90.00
#
_symmetry.space_group_name_H-M   'P 1'
#
loop_
_entity.id
_entity.type
_entity.pdbx_description
1 polymer ?
#
loop_
_entity_poly.entity_id
_entity_poly.type
_entity_poly.pdbx_seq_one_letter_code
_entity_poly.pdbx_strand_id
1 'polypeptide(L)'
;MILKNFKFDLSNKNKKLVPQVLTILFILLAVIYFTINAQNNMGNRGISFGFGFLSQESSFDIAFSLIEFDGSHSYARAFLVGLLNTILVSVIGIFFATILGVTVGISRLSQNYLVAKVAEWYVEIFRNIPLILQIFFWYFAALRALPLTIDSINFYDISFLNVKGWYVPRFVWT
;
A
#
# COMPACT_ATOMS: atom_id res chain seq x y z
N MET A 1 -56.83 -3.11 -32.32
CA MET A 1 -56.20 -4.20 -33.08
C MET A 1 -54.70 -3.90 -33.18
N ILE A 2 -53.90 -4.35 -32.22
CA ILE A 2 -52.45 -4.57 -32.26
C ILE A 2 -52.07 -5.19 -30.91
N LEU A 3 -52.40 -6.47 -30.71
CA LEU A 3 -51.74 -7.32 -29.72
C LEU A 3 -50.80 -8.22 -30.53
N LYS A 4 -49.62 -7.71 -30.84
CA LYS A 4 -48.58 -8.48 -31.50
C LYS A 4 -47.89 -9.37 -30.47
N ASN A 5 -48.15 -10.68 -30.60
CA ASN A 5 -47.59 -11.81 -29.91
C ASN A 5 -46.15 -11.59 -29.42
N PHE A 6 -45.98 -11.36 -28.14
CA PHE A 6 -44.70 -11.48 -27.46
C PHE A 6 -44.50 -13.00 -27.18
N LYS A 7 -44.15 -13.77 -28.22
CA LYS A 7 -43.63 -15.12 -28.03
C LYS A 7 -42.25 -14.99 -27.40
N PHE A 8 -42.18 -15.22 -26.08
CA PHE A 8 -40.93 -15.36 -25.36
C PHE A 8 -40.24 -16.65 -25.88
N ASP A 9 -39.32 -16.50 -26.84
CA ASP A 9 -38.58 -17.61 -27.43
C ASP A 9 -37.49 -18.11 -26.46
N LEU A 10 -37.89 -19.00 -25.57
CA LEU A 10 -37.03 -19.72 -24.63
C LEU A 10 -35.91 -20.54 -25.31
N SER A 11 -36.13 -20.94 -26.55
CA SER A 11 -35.19 -21.71 -27.37
C SER A 11 -33.92 -20.91 -27.68
N ASN A 12 -34.05 -19.62 -27.92
CA ASN A 12 -32.92 -18.74 -28.26
C ASN A 12 -32.09 -18.34 -27.05
N LYS A 13 -32.69 -18.36 -25.83
CA LYS A 13 -32.00 -18.04 -24.57
C LYS A 13 -31.09 -19.22 -24.18
N ASN A 14 -31.51 -20.42 -24.35
CA ASN A 14 -30.72 -21.62 -24.04
C ASN A 14 -29.52 -21.78 -24.98
N LYS A 15 -29.66 -21.41 -26.25
CA LYS A 15 -28.54 -21.43 -27.22
C LYS A 15 -27.41 -20.44 -26.84
N LYS A 16 -27.72 -19.37 -26.13
CA LYS A 16 -26.72 -18.39 -25.64
C LYS A 16 -26.14 -18.81 -24.28
N LEU A 17 -26.87 -19.56 -23.47
CA LEU A 17 -26.41 -20.02 -22.17
C LEU A 17 -25.35 -21.12 -22.25
N VAL A 18 -25.49 -22.03 -23.21
CA VAL A 18 -24.57 -23.16 -23.39
C VAL A 18 -23.11 -22.71 -23.55
N PRO A 19 -22.75 -21.77 -24.47
CA PRO A 19 -21.37 -21.32 -24.58
C PRO A 19 -20.89 -20.60 -23.34
N GLN A 20 -21.75 -19.87 -22.63
CA GLN A 20 -21.38 -19.20 -21.39
C GLN A 20 -21.05 -20.20 -20.28
N VAL A 21 -21.87 -21.22 -20.11
CA VAL A 21 -21.63 -22.30 -19.13
C VAL A 21 -20.36 -23.06 -19.48
N LEU A 22 -20.14 -23.39 -20.76
CA LEU A 22 -18.91 -24.04 -21.21
C LEU A 22 -17.66 -23.17 -20.95
N THR A 23 -17.75 -21.87 -21.18
CA THR A 23 -16.65 -20.94 -20.91
C THR A 23 -16.34 -20.86 -19.40
N ILE A 24 -17.36 -20.76 -18.56
CA ILE A 24 -17.20 -20.76 -17.10
C ILE A 24 -16.59 -22.08 -16.63
N LEU A 25 -17.10 -23.21 -17.13
CA LEU A 25 -16.59 -24.55 -16.81
C LEU A 25 -15.12 -24.69 -17.22
N PHE A 26 -14.77 -24.24 -18.42
CA PHE A 26 -13.37 -24.22 -18.89
C PHE A 26 -12.47 -23.40 -18.01
N ILE A 27 -12.90 -22.20 -17.64
CA ILE A 27 -12.13 -21.31 -16.72
C ILE A 27 -11.94 -21.99 -15.37
N LEU A 28 -13.00 -22.57 -14.80
CA LEU A 28 -12.92 -23.28 -13.51
C LEU A 28 -11.93 -24.45 -13.58
N LEU A 29 -12.03 -25.28 -14.63
CA LEU A 29 -11.13 -26.42 -14.84
C LEU A 29 -9.67 -25.94 -15.01
N ALA A 30 -9.46 -24.85 -15.74
CA ALA A 30 -8.14 -24.26 -15.91
C ALA A 30 -7.57 -23.76 -14.57
N VAL A 31 -8.37 -23.05 -13.77
CA VAL A 31 -7.96 -22.59 -12.43
C VAL A 31 -7.60 -23.76 -11.52
N ILE A 32 -8.43 -24.81 -11.49
CA ILE A 32 -8.18 -26.02 -10.70
C ILE A 32 -6.86 -26.68 -11.16
N TYR A 33 -6.70 -26.88 -12.46
CA TYR A 33 -5.50 -27.48 -13.03
C TYR A 33 -4.23 -26.70 -12.67
N PHE A 34 -4.23 -25.37 -12.88
CA PHE A 34 -3.06 -24.54 -12.55
C PHE A 34 -2.80 -24.51 -11.06
N THR A 35 -3.83 -24.51 -10.21
CA THR A 35 -3.66 -24.54 -8.75
C THR A 35 -3.01 -25.85 -8.29
N ILE A 36 -3.52 -27.00 -8.78
CA ILE A 36 -2.94 -28.31 -8.44
C ILE A 36 -1.51 -28.43 -8.95
N ASN A 37 -1.26 -27.98 -10.18
CA ASN A 37 0.08 -28.01 -10.76
C ASN A 37 1.07 -27.11 -9.98
N ALA A 38 0.61 -25.93 -9.59
CA ALA A 38 1.40 -25.03 -8.74
C ALA A 38 1.73 -25.66 -7.38
N GLN A 39 0.72 -26.26 -6.71
CA GLN A 39 0.92 -26.95 -5.43
C GLN A 39 1.96 -28.08 -5.53
N ASN A 40 1.83 -28.92 -6.56
CA ASN A 40 2.76 -30.02 -6.77
C ASN A 40 4.19 -29.53 -7.05
N ASN A 41 4.34 -28.51 -7.88
CA ASN A 41 5.64 -27.93 -8.20
C ASN A 41 6.28 -27.23 -7.01
N MET A 42 5.50 -26.55 -6.17
CA MET A 42 5.97 -25.92 -4.94
C MET A 42 6.36 -26.99 -3.92
N GLY A 43 5.54 -28.03 -3.73
CA GLY A 43 5.84 -29.14 -2.84
C GLY A 43 7.16 -29.85 -3.20
N ASN A 44 7.40 -30.08 -4.49
CA ASN A 44 8.64 -30.67 -4.99
C ASN A 44 9.88 -29.80 -4.76
N ARG A 45 9.69 -28.49 -4.56
CA ARG A 45 10.75 -27.52 -4.24
C ARG A 45 10.88 -27.22 -2.75
N GLY A 46 10.14 -27.95 -1.88
CA GLY A 46 10.13 -27.70 -0.44
C GLY A 46 9.42 -26.41 -0.02
N ILE A 47 8.64 -25.80 -0.91
CA ILE A 47 7.87 -24.58 -0.63
C ILE A 47 6.49 -24.98 -0.13
N SER A 48 6.13 -24.61 1.09
CA SER A 48 4.81 -24.88 1.65
C SER A 48 3.75 -24.00 0.98
N PHE A 49 2.68 -24.62 0.50
CA PHE A 49 1.53 -23.93 -0.06
C PHE A 49 0.49 -23.67 1.04
N GLY A 50 -0.12 -22.46 1.00
CA GLY A 50 -1.20 -22.08 1.92
C GLY A 50 -0.73 -21.15 3.05
N PHE A 51 -1.56 -20.98 4.05
CA PHE A 51 -1.35 -20.03 5.15
C PHE A 51 -0.62 -20.63 6.38
N GLY A 52 -0.14 -21.88 6.29
CA GLY A 52 0.55 -22.55 7.39
C GLY A 52 1.83 -21.83 7.85
N PHE A 53 2.47 -21.05 6.97
CA PHE A 53 3.65 -20.26 7.32
C PHE A 53 3.34 -19.15 8.33
N LEU A 54 2.09 -18.70 8.42
CA LEU A 54 1.70 -17.61 9.32
C LEU A 54 1.95 -17.93 10.79
N SER A 55 1.95 -19.19 11.18
CA SER A 55 2.25 -19.65 12.54
C SER A 55 3.73 -19.92 12.80
N GLN A 56 4.58 -19.87 11.76
CA GLN A 56 6.02 -20.05 11.90
C GLN A 56 6.68 -18.77 12.41
N GLU A 57 7.85 -18.90 13.05
CA GLU A 57 8.67 -17.78 13.51
C GLU A 57 9.19 -16.98 12.32
N SER A 58 9.15 -15.65 12.43
CA SER A 58 9.55 -14.74 11.36
C SER A 58 11.06 -14.70 11.14
N SER A 59 11.84 -14.90 12.20
CA SER A 59 13.32 -14.86 12.22
C SER A 59 13.92 -13.53 11.74
N PHE A 60 13.16 -12.43 11.77
CA PHE A 60 13.62 -11.07 11.47
C PHE A 60 12.96 -10.06 12.39
N ASP A 61 13.61 -8.91 12.57
CA ASP A 61 13.10 -7.81 13.39
C ASP A 61 12.52 -6.69 12.52
N ILE A 62 11.54 -5.98 13.07
CA ILE A 62 10.98 -4.77 12.47
C ILE A 62 11.43 -3.57 13.32
N ALA A 63 12.18 -2.64 12.70
CA ALA A 63 12.80 -1.53 13.41
C ALA A 63 11.82 -0.61 14.15
N PHE A 64 10.60 -0.47 13.64
CA PHE A 64 9.53 0.29 14.29
C PHE A 64 8.26 -0.57 14.37
N SER A 65 7.75 -0.74 15.58
CA SER A 65 6.52 -1.50 15.82
C SER A 65 5.69 -0.82 16.92
N LEU A 66 4.37 -0.72 16.68
CA LEU A 66 3.41 -0.21 17.67
C LEU A 66 3.09 -1.22 18.77
N ILE A 67 3.31 -2.51 18.49
CA ILE A 67 3.16 -3.63 19.42
C ILE A 67 4.49 -4.32 19.52
N GLU A 68 4.75 -4.98 20.64
CA GLU A 68 5.98 -5.73 20.87
C GLU A 68 6.19 -6.79 19.78
N PHE A 69 7.35 -6.75 19.12
CA PHE A 69 7.72 -7.63 18.03
C PHE A 69 9.23 -7.85 18.00
N ASP A 70 9.59 -9.12 17.88
CA ASP A 70 10.96 -9.60 17.66
C ASP A 70 10.95 -10.83 16.74
N GLY A 71 12.13 -11.32 16.38
CA GLY A 71 12.29 -12.45 15.46
C GLY A 71 11.69 -13.78 15.92
N SER A 72 11.35 -13.93 17.21
CA SER A 72 10.70 -15.13 17.76
C SER A 72 9.19 -15.15 17.52
N HIS A 73 8.61 -14.01 17.17
CA HIS A 73 7.19 -13.91 16.88
C HIS A 73 6.84 -14.46 15.50
N SER A 74 5.58 -14.86 15.35
CA SER A 74 5.08 -15.47 14.12
C SER A 74 4.96 -14.47 12.97
N TYR A 75 4.97 -14.97 11.72
CA TYR A 75 4.67 -14.18 10.54
C TYR A 75 3.31 -13.49 10.62
N ALA A 76 2.29 -14.13 11.22
CA ALA A 76 0.98 -13.48 11.41
C ALA A 76 1.11 -12.20 12.24
N ARG A 77 1.94 -12.22 13.29
CA ARG A 77 2.21 -11.03 14.11
C ARG A 77 3.02 -9.99 13.34
N ALA A 78 3.98 -10.41 12.50
CA ALA A 78 4.69 -9.51 11.59
C ALA A 78 3.75 -8.78 10.63
N PHE A 79 2.78 -9.49 10.03
CA PHE A 79 1.74 -8.87 9.20
C PHE A 79 0.88 -7.87 9.98
N LEU A 80 0.51 -8.20 11.22
CA LEU A 80 -0.24 -7.29 12.08
C LEU A 80 0.55 -6.02 12.38
N VAL A 81 1.84 -6.13 12.70
CA VAL A 81 2.75 -4.98 12.87
C VAL A 81 2.78 -4.13 11.61
N GLY A 82 2.97 -4.75 10.44
CA GLY A 82 2.98 -4.06 9.16
C GLY A 82 1.67 -3.32 8.88
N LEU A 83 0.53 -3.95 9.18
CA LEU A 83 -0.79 -3.35 9.05
C LEU A 83 -0.96 -2.12 9.96
N LEU A 84 -0.61 -2.26 11.23
CA LEU A 84 -0.69 -1.16 12.21
C LEU A 84 0.22 0.01 11.83
N ASN A 85 1.45 -0.27 11.40
CA ASN A 85 2.39 0.75 10.92
C ASN A 85 1.82 1.46 9.67
N THR A 86 1.22 0.71 8.75
CA THR A 86 0.59 1.29 7.55
C THR A 86 -0.57 2.20 7.92
N ILE A 87 -1.43 1.78 8.84
CA ILE A 87 -2.56 2.60 9.33
C ILE A 87 -2.03 3.88 9.98
N LEU A 88 -1.04 3.78 10.87
CA LEU A 88 -0.45 4.93 11.53
C LEU A 88 0.08 5.95 10.52
N VAL A 89 0.92 5.49 9.59
CA VAL A 89 1.52 6.37 8.56
C VAL A 89 0.43 6.97 7.66
N SER A 90 -0.60 6.18 7.32
CA SER A 90 -1.73 6.67 6.51
C SER A 90 -2.52 7.76 7.22
N VAL A 91 -2.84 7.59 8.49
CA VAL A 91 -3.59 8.60 9.26
C VAL A 91 -2.80 9.90 9.36
N ILE A 92 -1.52 9.82 9.73
CA ILE A 92 -0.62 10.99 9.80
C ILE A 92 -0.48 11.63 8.42
N GLY A 93 -0.24 10.83 7.39
CA GLY A 93 -0.10 11.30 6.00
C GLY A 93 -1.34 12.01 5.48
N ILE A 94 -2.53 11.44 5.70
CA ILE A 94 -3.82 12.05 5.30
C ILE A 94 -4.02 13.38 6.03
N PHE A 95 -3.72 13.44 7.31
CA PHE A 95 -3.85 14.67 8.09
C PHE A 95 -3.01 15.82 7.50
N PHE A 96 -1.70 15.59 7.30
CA PHE A 96 -0.82 16.60 6.73
C PHE A 96 -1.12 16.90 5.26
N ALA A 97 -1.44 15.88 4.46
CA ALA A 97 -1.82 16.06 3.06
C ALA A 97 -3.10 16.90 2.91
N THR A 98 -4.06 16.73 3.83
CA THR A 98 -5.30 17.54 3.83
C THR A 98 -4.99 19.00 4.13
N ILE A 99 -4.18 19.28 5.15
CA ILE A 99 -3.79 20.65 5.50
C ILE A 99 -3.05 21.32 4.32
N LEU A 100 -2.06 20.64 3.76
CA LEU A 100 -1.31 21.15 2.61
C LEU A 100 -2.21 21.34 1.39
N GLY A 101 -3.05 20.36 1.08
CA GLY A 101 -3.95 20.40 -0.06
C GLY A 101 -4.97 21.54 0.01
N VAL A 102 -5.57 21.75 1.19
CA VAL A 102 -6.50 22.87 1.42
C VAL A 102 -5.76 24.21 1.31
N THR A 103 -4.59 24.33 1.97
CA THR A 103 -3.79 25.57 1.95
C THR A 103 -3.38 25.93 0.52
N VAL A 104 -2.82 24.99 -0.23
CA VAL A 104 -2.41 25.21 -1.63
C VAL A 104 -3.62 25.47 -2.53
N GLY A 105 -4.73 24.72 -2.30
CA GLY A 105 -5.97 24.92 -3.06
C GLY A 105 -6.55 26.33 -2.89
N ILE A 106 -6.61 26.84 -1.67
CA ILE A 106 -7.07 28.20 -1.38
C ILE A 106 -6.06 29.22 -1.95
N SER A 107 -4.78 29.00 -1.79
CA SER A 107 -3.72 29.88 -2.32
C SER A 107 -3.81 30.06 -3.84
N ARG A 108 -4.19 28.99 -4.55
CA ARG A 108 -4.39 29.03 -6.00
C ARG A 108 -5.56 29.92 -6.44
N LEU A 109 -6.53 30.12 -5.56
CA LEU A 109 -7.69 31.00 -5.80
C LEU A 109 -7.46 32.43 -5.32
N SER A 110 -6.27 32.76 -4.81
CA SER A 110 -5.91 34.05 -4.27
C SER A 110 -5.97 35.16 -5.36
N GLN A 111 -6.46 36.33 -4.99
CA GLN A 111 -6.39 37.52 -5.83
C GLN A 111 -4.96 38.05 -5.97
N ASN A 112 -4.07 37.70 -5.08
CA ASN A 112 -2.65 38.04 -5.17
C ASN A 112 -2.00 37.14 -6.24
N TYR A 113 -1.55 37.75 -7.33
CA TYR A 113 -0.93 37.07 -8.48
C TYR A 113 0.26 36.19 -8.06
N LEU A 114 1.14 36.69 -7.17
CA LEU A 114 2.33 35.93 -6.74
C LEU A 114 1.96 34.67 -5.97
N VAL A 115 1.03 34.79 -5.02
CA VAL A 115 0.54 33.66 -4.22
C VAL A 115 -0.12 32.61 -5.12
N ALA A 116 -1.01 33.03 -6.03
CA ALA A 116 -1.67 32.13 -6.96
C ALA A 116 -0.67 31.42 -7.89
N LYS A 117 0.34 32.16 -8.38
CA LYS A 117 1.34 31.61 -9.30
C LYS A 117 2.29 30.60 -8.64
N VAL A 118 2.72 30.86 -7.42
CA VAL A 118 3.54 29.90 -6.63
C VAL A 118 2.75 28.63 -6.35
N ALA A 119 1.48 28.75 -5.95
CA ALA A 119 0.61 27.60 -5.70
C ALA A 119 0.34 26.79 -6.98
N GLU A 120 0.17 27.47 -8.12
CA GLU A 120 0.02 26.82 -9.43
C GLU A 120 1.26 25.99 -9.78
N TRP A 121 2.47 26.58 -9.68
CA TRP A 121 3.73 25.87 -9.94
C TRP A 121 3.92 24.67 -9.04
N TYR A 122 3.62 24.80 -7.75
CA TYR A 122 3.65 23.67 -6.82
C TYR A 122 2.79 22.52 -7.32
N VAL A 123 1.52 22.81 -7.66
CA VAL A 123 0.59 21.77 -8.14
C VAL A 123 1.09 21.16 -9.45
N GLU A 124 1.56 21.97 -10.40
CA GLU A 124 2.05 21.48 -11.69
C GLU A 124 3.28 20.58 -11.56
N ILE A 125 4.24 20.96 -10.72
CA ILE A 125 5.43 20.14 -10.48
C ILE A 125 5.03 18.76 -9.93
N PHE A 126 4.26 18.73 -8.84
CA PHE A 126 3.87 17.47 -8.19
C PHE A 126 2.93 16.62 -9.05
N ARG A 127 2.09 17.25 -9.86
CA ARG A 127 1.16 16.56 -10.77
C ARG A 127 1.86 15.96 -11.99
N ASN A 128 2.89 16.62 -12.51
CA ASN A 128 3.59 16.19 -13.72
C ASN A 128 4.72 15.19 -13.45
N ILE A 129 5.20 15.09 -12.20
CA ILE A 129 6.22 14.11 -11.84
C ILE A 129 5.53 12.81 -11.41
N PRO A 130 5.82 11.65 -12.05
CA PRO A 130 5.30 10.35 -11.62
C PRO A 130 5.61 10.09 -10.15
N LEU A 131 4.62 9.53 -9.41
CA LEU A 131 4.74 9.27 -7.97
C LEU A 131 5.99 8.46 -7.61
N ILE A 132 6.34 7.46 -8.44
CA ILE A 132 7.53 6.63 -8.20
C ILE A 132 8.83 7.45 -8.19
N LEU A 133 8.96 8.46 -9.06
CA LEU A 133 10.12 9.34 -9.09
C LEU A 133 10.16 10.25 -7.86
N GLN A 134 9.00 10.72 -7.37
CA GLN A 134 8.93 11.48 -6.12
C GLN A 134 9.38 10.63 -4.93
N ILE A 135 8.94 9.37 -4.84
CA ILE A 135 9.38 8.44 -3.79
C ILE A 135 10.89 8.20 -3.87
N PHE A 136 11.43 7.96 -5.06
CA PHE A 136 12.88 7.78 -5.24
C PHE A 136 13.68 9.03 -4.86
N PHE A 137 13.21 10.22 -5.24
CA PHE A 137 13.84 11.46 -4.84
C PHE A 137 13.90 11.59 -3.30
N TRP A 138 12.78 11.41 -2.62
CA TRP A 138 12.74 11.51 -1.16
C TRP A 138 13.58 10.44 -0.49
N TYR A 139 13.56 9.21 -0.98
CA TYR A 139 14.33 8.12 -0.41
C TYR A 139 15.83 8.25 -0.66
N PHE A 140 16.24 8.48 -1.90
CA PHE A 140 17.66 8.47 -2.26
C PHE A 140 18.33 9.83 -2.10
N ALA A 141 17.67 10.92 -2.40
CA ALA A 141 18.28 12.26 -2.30
C ALA A 141 18.08 12.86 -0.92
N ALA A 142 16.86 12.86 -0.35
CA ALA A 142 16.59 13.49 0.92
C ALA A 142 17.04 12.63 2.11
N LEU A 143 16.60 11.36 2.21
CA LEU A 143 16.94 10.52 3.37
C LEU A 143 18.44 10.15 3.41
N ARG A 144 19.06 9.85 2.27
CA ARG A 144 20.49 9.53 2.22
C ARG A 144 21.41 10.74 2.38
N ALA A 145 20.90 11.96 2.21
CA ALA A 145 21.65 13.17 2.53
C ALA A 145 21.74 13.43 4.05
N LEU A 146 20.95 12.72 4.86
CA LEU A 146 21.05 12.79 6.31
C LEU A 146 22.34 12.11 6.82
N PRO A 147 22.90 12.57 7.93
CA PRO A 147 24.13 12.00 8.49
C PRO A 147 23.91 10.56 8.98
N LEU A 148 25.00 9.81 9.07
CA LEU A 148 25.01 8.47 9.65
C LEU A 148 24.58 8.52 11.14
N THR A 149 24.21 7.37 11.68
CA THR A 149 23.75 7.24 13.08
C THR A 149 24.77 7.75 14.10
N ILE A 150 26.08 7.65 13.77
CA ILE A 150 27.18 8.12 14.64
C ILE A 150 27.23 9.66 14.69
N ASP A 151 26.93 10.31 13.55
CA ASP A 151 26.98 11.76 13.39
C ASP A 151 25.58 12.38 13.39
N SER A 152 24.63 11.78 14.08
CA SER A 152 23.23 12.24 14.11
C SER A 152 23.12 13.72 14.45
N ILE A 153 22.24 14.44 13.74
CA ILE A 153 21.89 15.80 14.10
C ILE A 153 21.19 15.78 15.45
N ASN A 154 21.78 16.42 16.43
CA ASN A 154 21.27 16.48 17.79
C ASN A 154 20.45 17.75 18.00
N PHE A 155 19.22 17.64 18.49
CA PHE A 155 18.35 18.74 18.86
C PHE A 155 18.23 18.79 20.40
N TYR A 156 19.08 19.58 21.03
CA TYR A 156 19.08 19.82 22.49
C TYR A 156 19.17 18.54 23.35
N ASP A 157 19.85 17.50 22.88
CA ASP A 157 19.95 16.17 23.51
C ASP A 157 18.59 15.47 23.78
N ILE A 158 17.51 15.98 23.16
CA ILE A 158 16.16 15.46 23.31
C ILE A 158 15.77 14.58 22.11
N SER A 159 16.21 14.94 20.92
CA SER A 159 15.88 14.18 19.70
C SER A 159 17.04 14.16 18.73
N PHE A 160 17.11 13.08 17.94
CA PHE A 160 18.21 12.81 17.01
C PHE A 160 17.66 12.49 15.63
N LEU A 161 18.21 13.15 14.59
CA LEU A 161 17.86 12.93 13.20
C LEU A 161 19.04 12.34 12.45
N ASN A 162 18.84 11.21 11.78
CA ASN A 162 19.86 10.55 10.97
C ASN A 162 19.22 9.75 9.81
N VAL A 163 20.05 9.06 9.02
CA VAL A 163 19.61 8.26 7.87
C VAL A 163 18.61 7.15 8.22
N LYS A 164 18.55 6.71 9.47
CA LYS A 164 17.56 5.71 9.92
C LYS A 164 16.23 6.31 10.35
N GLY A 165 16.15 7.63 10.52
CA GLY A 165 14.93 8.32 10.90
C GLY A 165 15.13 9.37 12.00
N TRP A 166 14.01 9.87 12.48
CA TRP A 166 13.95 10.84 13.57
C TRP A 166 13.60 10.13 14.88
N TYR A 167 14.53 10.15 15.81
CA TYR A 167 14.37 9.57 17.15
C TYR A 167 13.88 10.64 18.11
N VAL A 168 12.72 10.43 18.70
CA VAL A 168 12.09 11.28 19.72
C VAL A 168 11.97 10.50 21.01
N PRO A 169 12.07 11.13 22.20
CA PRO A 169 11.93 10.46 23.47
C PRO A 169 10.55 9.82 23.60
N ARG A 170 10.52 8.60 24.10
CA ARG A 170 9.28 7.89 24.41
C ARG A 170 8.88 8.21 25.85
N PHE A 171 7.68 8.69 26.06
CA PHE A 171 7.11 8.76 27.40
C PHE A 171 6.83 7.33 27.90
N VAL A 172 7.53 6.93 28.96
CA VAL A 172 7.25 5.67 29.66
C VAL A 172 6.51 6.05 30.94
N TRP A 173 5.27 5.64 31.06
CA TRP A 173 4.52 5.73 32.30
C TRP A 173 5.03 4.59 33.21
N THR A 174 5.71 4.94 34.28
CA THR A 174 6.08 4.03 35.37
C THR A 174 4.95 3.96 36.38
#